data_758e6023627722d033217e72557f1281
#
_entry.id   758e6023627722d033217e72557f1281
#
_cell.length_a   1.000
_cell.length_b   1.000
_cell.length_c   1.000
_cell.angle_alpha   90.00
_cell.angle_beta   90.00
_cell.angle_gamma   90.00
#
_symmetry.space_group_name_H-M   'P 1'
#
loop_
_entity.id
_entity.type
_entity.pdbx_description
1 polymer ?
#
loop_
_entity_poly.entity_id
_entity_poly.type
_entity_poly.pdbx_seq_one_letter_code
_entity_poly.pdbx_strand_id
1 'polypeptide(L)'
;MHNRSCQPSHPVAGGATGGYASVLFYMIYKQIIDKYYAQQPDLMHILMVHSEAVAQRALRICDAHPELGADRQFVYEAAMLHDIGIVQCDAPGICCHGTQPYICHGILGAKMLRAEGLEQHARVCERHTGAGLSADDIIRQQWPLPHLDFLPVSIEEQIICYADKFYSKSHIDREKTLAQAEKTIARFGQDSLERFLQWERRFE
;
A
#
# COMPACT_ATOMS: atom_id res chain seq x y z
N MET A 1 69.27 -12.87 16.64
CA MET A 1 68.20 -13.42 17.53
C MET A 1 67.11 -12.39 17.62
N HIS A 2 66.09 -12.46 16.74
CA HIS A 2 64.90 -11.60 16.80
C HIS A 2 63.67 -12.49 16.67
N ASN A 3 63.00 -12.58 17.79
CA ASN A 3 61.78 -13.32 17.97
C ASN A 3 60.60 -12.45 17.45
N ARG A 4 59.87 -12.86 16.40
CA ARG A 4 58.62 -12.23 15.96
C ARG A 4 57.46 -13.12 16.41
N SER A 5 56.71 -12.61 17.38
CA SER A 5 55.47 -13.18 17.83
C SER A 5 54.37 -12.96 16.79
N CYS A 6 53.74 -14.02 16.29
CA CYS A 6 52.50 -14.02 15.53
C CYS A 6 51.35 -13.67 16.49
N GLN A 7 50.60 -12.63 16.17
CA GLN A 7 49.26 -12.38 16.74
C GLN A 7 48.18 -13.05 15.88
N PRO A 8 47.14 -13.63 16.47
CA PRO A 8 46.04 -14.21 15.72
C PRO A 8 45.08 -13.10 15.27
N SER A 9 44.70 -13.18 13.97
CA SER A 9 43.67 -12.34 13.34
C SER A 9 42.29 -12.66 13.92
N HIS A 10 41.58 -11.66 14.38
CA HIS A 10 40.17 -11.76 14.78
C HIS A 10 39.26 -12.02 13.56
N PRO A 11 38.24 -12.89 13.65
CA PRO A 11 37.27 -13.03 12.62
C PRO A 11 36.31 -11.82 12.63
N VAL A 12 36.13 -11.20 11.47
CA VAL A 12 35.13 -10.18 11.23
C VAL A 12 33.75 -10.85 11.28
N ALA A 13 32.95 -10.50 12.28
CA ALA A 13 31.56 -10.93 12.35
C ALA A 13 30.75 -10.26 11.24
N GLY A 14 30.49 -10.99 10.18
CA GLY A 14 29.53 -10.62 9.14
C GLY A 14 28.12 -10.67 9.72
N GLY A 15 27.47 -9.50 9.87
CA GLY A 15 26.15 -9.38 10.46
C GLY A 15 25.06 -9.97 9.58
N ALA A 16 24.49 -11.08 10.00
CA ALA A 16 23.23 -11.61 9.49
C ALA A 16 22.04 -10.98 10.25
N THR A 17 21.79 -9.69 10.04
CA THR A 17 20.66 -8.99 10.69
C THR A 17 19.43 -8.83 9.82
N GLY A 18 19.50 -9.14 8.51
CA GLY A 18 18.38 -8.96 7.58
C GLY A 18 17.25 -10.00 7.70
N GLY A 19 17.54 -11.23 8.10
CA GLY A 19 16.58 -12.33 8.09
C GLY A 19 15.52 -12.26 9.21
N TYR A 20 15.89 -11.83 10.40
CA TYR A 20 14.97 -11.77 11.55
C TYR A 20 14.02 -10.58 11.47
N ALA A 21 14.48 -9.44 10.95
CA ALA A 21 13.62 -8.28 10.75
C ALA A 21 12.50 -8.59 9.73
N SER A 22 12.82 -9.17 8.58
CA SER A 22 11.83 -9.50 7.55
C SER A 22 10.78 -10.52 8.02
N VAL A 23 11.15 -11.52 8.83
CA VAL A 23 10.21 -12.50 9.40
C VAL A 23 9.30 -11.84 10.45
N LEU A 24 9.83 -10.96 11.29
CA LEU A 24 9.05 -10.26 12.31
C LEU A 24 8.00 -9.32 11.67
N PHE A 25 8.37 -8.60 10.63
CA PHE A 25 7.47 -7.68 9.92
C PHE A 25 6.43 -8.42 9.07
N TYR A 26 6.78 -9.52 8.41
CA TYR A 26 5.81 -10.42 7.76
C TYR A 26 4.72 -10.89 8.74
N MET A 27 5.06 -11.06 10.01
CA MET A 27 4.09 -11.43 11.06
C MET A 27 3.16 -10.27 11.45
N ILE A 28 3.62 -9.01 11.39
CA ILE A 28 2.84 -7.86 11.87
C ILE A 28 1.61 -7.61 11.01
N TYR A 29 1.75 -7.45 9.69
CA TYR A 29 0.59 -7.17 8.83
C TYR A 29 -0.42 -8.32 8.84
N LYS A 30 0.07 -9.57 8.89
CA LYS A 30 -0.79 -10.74 8.96
C LYS A 30 -1.59 -10.77 10.27
N GLN A 31 -0.96 -10.51 11.41
CA GLN A 31 -1.66 -10.43 12.70
C GLN A 31 -2.72 -9.33 12.70
N ILE A 32 -2.46 -8.20 12.06
CA ILE A 32 -3.43 -7.11 11.94
C ILE A 32 -4.62 -7.54 11.07
N ILE A 33 -4.36 -8.16 9.91
CA ILE A 33 -5.43 -8.65 9.05
C ILE A 33 -6.24 -9.72 9.79
N ASP A 34 -5.60 -10.69 10.42
CA ASP A 34 -6.28 -11.74 11.20
C ASP A 34 -7.15 -11.14 12.32
N LYS A 35 -6.65 -10.10 13.01
CA LYS A 35 -7.39 -9.41 14.07
C LYS A 35 -8.71 -8.81 13.59
N TYR A 36 -8.71 -8.16 12.42
CA TYR A 36 -9.88 -7.42 11.93
C TYR A 36 -10.78 -8.22 11.00
N TYR A 37 -10.27 -9.31 10.39
CA TYR A 37 -10.97 -10.06 9.34
C TYR A 37 -11.33 -11.50 9.73
N ALA A 38 -10.97 -11.98 10.93
CA ALA A 38 -11.19 -13.38 11.37
C ALA A 38 -12.64 -13.86 11.23
N GLN A 39 -13.61 -12.95 11.32
CA GLN A 39 -15.04 -13.27 11.21
C GLN A 39 -15.61 -13.08 9.80
N GLN A 40 -14.78 -12.71 8.81
CA GLN A 40 -15.18 -12.39 7.45
C GLN A 40 -14.24 -13.07 6.43
N PRO A 41 -14.24 -14.41 6.34
CA PRO A 41 -13.25 -15.15 5.56
C PRO A 41 -13.29 -14.83 4.05
N ASP A 42 -14.47 -14.60 3.48
CA ASP A 42 -14.62 -14.27 2.06
C ASP A 42 -14.03 -12.87 1.76
N LEU A 43 -14.32 -11.89 2.61
CA LEU A 43 -13.73 -10.55 2.50
C LEU A 43 -12.22 -10.58 2.73
N MET A 44 -11.75 -11.38 3.70
CA MET A 44 -10.32 -11.57 3.96
C MET A 44 -9.61 -12.14 2.72
N HIS A 45 -10.22 -13.12 2.06
CA HIS A 45 -9.69 -13.69 0.82
C HIS A 45 -9.55 -12.61 -0.27
N ILE A 46 -10.59 -11.80 -0.50
CA ILE A 46 -10.57 -10.72 -1.47
C ILE A 46 -9.48 -9.70 -1.15
N LEU A 47 -9.38 -9.28 0.12
CA LEU A 47 -8.34 -8.35 0.58
C LEU A 47 -6.95 -8.91 0.29
N MET A 48 -6.68 -10.15 0.71
CA MET A 48 -5.36 -10.78 0.57
C MET A 48 -4.94 -10.91 -0.89
N VAL A 49 -5.83 -11.42 -1.76
CA VAL A 49 -5.50 -11.59 -3.19
C VAL A 49 -5.26 -10.25 -3.87
N HIS A 50 -6.11 -9.25 -3.61
CA HIS A 50 -5.94 -7.92 -4.16
C HIS A 50 -4.64 -7.26 -3.67
N SER A 51 -4.42 -7.25 -2.36
CA SER A 51 -3.25 -6.60 -1.76
C SER A 51 -1.94 -7.25 -2.17
N GLU A 52 -1.90 -8.58 -2.29
CA GLU A 52 -0.73 -9.30 -2.81
C GLU A 52 -0.42 -8.92 -4.26
N ALA A 53 -1.44 -8.84 -5.13
CA ALA A 53 -1.24 -8.41 -6.52
C ALA A 53 -0.68 -6.98 -6.61
N VAL A 54 -1.20 -6.06 -5.78
CA VAL A 54 -0.69 -4.67 -5.67
C VAL A 54 0.74 -4.67 -5.17
N ALA A 55 1.05 -5.43 -4.11
CA ALA A 55 2.39 -5.51 -3.54
C ALA A 55 3.42 -6.02 -4.55
N GLN A 56 3.08 -7.08 -5.30
CA GLN A 56 3.97 -7.65 -6.31
C GLN A 56 4.24 -6.65 -7.45
N ARG A 57 3.23 -5.89 -7.92
CA ARG A 57 3.47 -4.82 -8.91
C ARG A 57 4.33 -3.70 -8.33
N ALA A 58 4.05 -3.25 -7.12
CA ALA A 58 4.83 -2.22 -6.44
C ALA A 58 6.31 -2.62 -6.27
N LEU A 59 6.57 -3.89 -5.91
CA LEU A 59 7.93 -4.41 -5.83
C LEU A 59 8.63 -4.47 -7.19
N ARG A 60 7.93 -4.83 -8.27
CA ARG A 60 8.51 -4.79 -9.63
C ARG A 60 8.96 -3.37 -10.01
N ILE A 61 8.18 -2.34 -9.63
CA ILE A 61 8.56 -0.93 -9.83
C ILE A 61 9.83 -0.61 -9.04
N CYS A 62 9.91 -0.99 -7.76
CA CYS A 62 11.12 -0.78 -6.94
C CYS A 62 12.35 -1.46 -7.55
N ASP A 63 12.19 -2.67 -8.11
CA ASP A 63 13.28 -3.42 -8.73
C ASP A 63 13.74 -2.84 -10.06
N ALA A 64 12.80 -2.30 -10.85
CA ALA A 64 13.11 -1.66 -12.12
C ALA A 64 13.75 -0.27 -11.93
N HIS A 65 13.46 0.41 -10.81
CA HIS A 65 13.83 1.78 -10.50
C HIS A 65 14.55 1.92 -9.15
N PRO A 66 15.73 1.29 -8.96
CA PRO A 66 16.47 1.37 -7.69
C PRO A 66 16.91 2.79 -7.32
N GLU A 67 17.01 3.68 -8.30
CA GLU A 67 17.33 5.10 -8.12
C GLU A 67 16.26 5.87 -7.36
N LEU A 68 15.03 5.36 -7.26
CA LEU A 68 13.96 5.95 -6.46
C LEU A 68 14.23 5.84 -4.96
N GLY A 69 15.08 4.90 -4.53
CA GLY A 69 15.45 4.70 -3.14
C GLY A 69 14.30 4.24 -2.24
N ALA A 70 13.23 3.64 -2.81
CA ALA A 70 12.08 3.18 -2.06
C ALA A 70 12.45 2.03 -1.11
N ASP A 71 11.91 2.05 0.11
CA ASP A 71 12.04 0.94 1.04
C ASP A 71 11.12 -0.21 0.61
N ARG A 72 11.72 -1.23 -0.02
CA ARG A 72 11.01 -2.41 -0.55
C ARG A 72 10.20 -3.15 0.51
N GLN A 73 10.72 -3.23 1.72
CA GLN A 73 10.03 -3.94 2.80
C GLN A 73 8.80 -3.16 3.23
N PHE A 74 8.94 -1.86 3.44
CA PHE A 74 7.81 -0.98 3.74
C PHE A 74 6.77 -0.97 2.62
N VAL A 75 7.20 -0.92 1.35
CA VAL A 75 6.30 -1.00 0.18
C VAL A 75 5.44 -2.27 0.23
N TYR A 76 6.05 -3.44 0.50
CA TYR A 76 5.30 -4.69 0.59
C TYR A 76 4.27 -4.66 1.74
N GLU A 77 4.71 -4.31 2.94
CA GLU A 77 3.86 -4.29 4.13
C GLU A 77 2.71 -3.29 4.01
N ALA A 78 3.02 -2.09 3.54
CA ALA A 78 2.02 -1.04 3.36
C ALA A 78 1.04 -1.37 2.24
N ALA A 79 1.49 -2.02 1.16
CA ALA A 79 0.60 -2.53 0.12
C ALA A 79 -0.33 -3.63 0.65
N MET A 80 0.15 -4.52 1.54
CA MET A 80 -0.71 -5.53 2.18
C MET A 80 -1.79 -4.94 3.08
N LEU A 81 -1.60 -3.72 3.61
CA LEU A 81 -2.49 -3.06 4.56
C LEU A 81 -3.28 -1.88 3.97
N HIS A 82 -3.00 -1.45 2.72
CA HIS A 82 -3.55 -0.19 2.18
C HIS A 82 -5.08 -0.14 2.17
N ASP A 83 -5.72 -1.28 2.09
CA ASP A 83 -7.17 -1.44 2.00
C ASP A 83 -7.83 -2.00 3.28
N ILE A 84 -7.11 -2.08 4.39
CA ILE A 84 -7.59 -2.71 5.63
C ILE A 84 -8.94 -2.14 6.11
N GLY A 85 -9.29 -0.93 5.73
CA GLY A 85 -10.52 -0.25 6.12
C GLY A 85 -11.78 -0.72 5.41
N ILE A 86 -11.70 -1.53 4.34
CA ILE A 86 -12.89 -2.01 3.60
C ILE A 86 -13.82 -2.84 4.49
N VAL A 87 -13.32 -3.45 5.55
CA VAL A 87 -14.11 -4.22 6.52
C VAL A 87 -15.25 -3.39 7.16
N GLN A 88 -15.11 -2.08 7.22
CA GLN A 88 -16.11 -1.17 7.80
C GLN A 88 -17.10 -0.62 6.76
N CYS A 89 -16.90 -0.90 5.48
CA CYS A 89 -17.65 -0.31 4.38
C CYS A 89 -18.85 -1.17 3.95
N ASP A 90 -19.84 -0.51 3.35
CA ASP A 90 -20.96 -1.15 2.68
C ASP A 90 -20.65 -1.28 1.18
N ALA A 91 -20.28 -2.49 0.76
CA ALA A 91 -20.02 -2.84 -0.63
C ALA A 91 -20.26 -4.35 -0.84
N PRO A 92 -21.51 -4.82 -0.87
CA PRO A 92 -21.86 -6.25 -0.89
C PRO A 92 -21.26 -7.01 -2.09
N GLY A 93 -21.01 -6.33 -3.21
CA GLY A 93 -20.40 -6.92 -4.41
C GLY A 93 -18.97 -7.42 -4.22
N ILE A 94 -18.32 -7.06 -3.10
CA ILE A 94 -17.00 -7.54 -2.68
C ILE A 94 -17.02 -8.07 -1.23
N CYS A 95 -18.16 -8.58 -0.78
CA CYS A 95 -18.36 -9.14 0.56
C CYS A 95 -18.12 -8.14 1.72
N CYS A 96 -18.18 -6.83 1.48
CA CYS A 96 -18.14 -5.82 2.54
C CYS A 96 -19.54 -5.57 3.07
N HIS A 97 -19.78 -5.88 4.34
CA HIS A 97 -21.08 -5.75 5.01
C HIS A 97 -21.04 -4.77 6.20
N GLY A 98 -20.15 -3.78 6.14
CA GLY A 98 -20.11 -2.67 7.09
C GLY A 98 -21.19 -1.63 6.81
N THR A 99 -21.05 -0.44 7.39
CA THR A 99 -22.07 0.61 7.31
C THR A 99 -21.59 1.91 6.69
N GLN A 100 -20.28 2.01 6.43
CA GLN A 100 -19.68 3.25 5.94
C GLN A 100 -19.65 3.28 4.40
N PRO A 101 -19.78 4.47 3.77
CA PRO A 101 -19.59 4.61 2.34
C PRO A 101 -18.22 4.10 1.91
N TYR A 102 -18.15 3.38 0.78
CA TYR A 102 -16.91 2.77 0.31
C TYR A 102 -15.77 3.77 0.11
N ILE A 103 -16.08 5.00 -0.29
CA ILE A 103 -15.07 6.08 -0.46
C ILE A 103 -14.31 6.38 0.84
N CYS A 104 -14.85 6.03 2.01
CA CYS A 104 -14.23 6.25 3.31
C CYS A 104 -13.18 5.18 3.70
N HIS A 105 -13.03 4.09 2.91
CA HIS A 105 -12.14 2.97 3.31
C HIS A 105 -10.72 3.41 3.65
N GLY A 106 -10.15 4.36 2.90
CA GLY A 106 -8.79 4.85 3.14
C GLY A 106 -8.64 5.49 4.52
N ILE A 107 -9.52 6.43 4.88
CA ILE A 107 -9.46 7.10 6.20
C ILE A 107 -9.85 6.17 7.36
N LEU A 108 -10.76 5.22 7.13
CA LEU A 108 -11.13 4.22 8.12
C LEU A 108 -9.95 3.27 8.40
N GLY A 109 -9.29 2.79 7.35
CA GLY A 109 -8.08 1.98 7.47
C GLY A 109 -6.93 2.73 8.13
N ALA A 110 -6.73 4.00 7.78
CA ALA A 110 -5.73 4.84 8.44
C ALA A 110 -5.97 4.97 9.94
N LYS A 111 -7.24 5.14 10.37
CA LYS A 111 -7.62 5.17 11.78
C LYS A 111 -7.30 3.84 12.48
N MET A 112 -7.58 2.70 11.82
CA MET A 112 -7.26 1.37 12.35
C MET A 112 -5.75 1.21 12.53
N LEU A 113 -4.95 1.57 11.50
CA LEU A 113 -3.49 1.42 11.54
C LEU A 113 -2.82 2.35 12.54
N ARG A 114 -3.33 3.56 12.76
CA ARG A 114 -2.87 4.46 13.83
C ARG A 114 -3.13 3.86 15.21
N ALA A 115 -4.24 3.17 15.41
CA ALA A 115 -4.53 2.46 16.66
C ALA A 115 -3.55 1.30 16.92
N GLU A 116 -2.93 0.74 15.88
CA GLU A 116 -1.84 -0.26 15.96
C GLU A 116 -0.44 0.38 16.03
N GLY A 117 -0.33 1.71 16.07
CA GLY A 117 0.95 2.44 16.10
C GLY A 117 1.66 2.53 14.74
N LEU A 118 0.99 2.26 13.63
CA LEU A 118 1.54 2.18 12.27
C LEU A 118 1.25 3.47 11.47
N GLU A 119 1.83 4.58 11.88
CA GLU A 119 1.56 5.90 11.28
C GLU A 119 1.90 5.99 9.79
N GLN A 120 3.04 5.41 9.36
CA GLN A 120 3.45 5.46 7.95
C GLN A 120 2.52 4.63 7.07
N HIS A 121 2.11 3.44 7.52
CA HIS A 121 1.12 2.61 6.83
C HIS A 121 -0.26 3.29 6.76
N ALA A 122 -0.65 4.00 7.83
CA ALA A 122 -1.87 4.79 7.86
C ALA A 122 -1.89 5.87 6.77
N ARG A 123 -0.75 6.53 6.51
CA ARG A 123 -0.63 7.51 5.42
C ARG A 123 -0.84 6.89 4.05
N VAL A 124 -0.27 5.71 3.79
CA VAL A 124 -0.53 4.98 2.54
C VAL A 124 -2.02 4.69 2.40
N CYS A 125 -2.65 4.20 3.48
CA CYS A 125 -4.06 3.85 3.51
C CYS A 125 -4.97 5.04 3.17
N GLU A 126 -4.77 6.21 3.82
CA GLU A 126 -5.62 7.39 3.59
C GLU A 126 -5.39 8.09 2.24
N ARG A 127 -4.24 7.85 1.58
CA ARG A 127 -3.83 8.61 0.39
C ARG A 127 -3.88 7.81 -0.91
N HIS A 128 -4.23 6.52 -0.88
CA HIS A 128 -4.18 5.69 -2.09
C HIS A 128 -5.41 5.79 -2.98
N THR A 129 -6.56 6.34 -2.51
CA THR A 129 -7.80 6.39 -3.29
C THR A 129 -7.64 7.28 -4.52
N GLY A 130 -8.09 6.80 -5.70
CA GLY A 130 -7.83 7.50 -6.97
C GLY A 130 -6.32 7.59 -7.25
N ALA A 131 -5.83 8.76 -7.65
CA ALA A 131 -4.41 9.11 -7.62
C ALA A 131 -4.14 10.13 -6.49
N GLY A 132 -4.73 9.89 -5.32
CA GLY A 132 -4.88 10.84 -4.24
C GLY A 132 -6.11 11.74 -4.44
N LEU A 133 -6.70 12.20 -3.34
CA LEU A 133 -7.86 13.09 -3.34
C LEU A 133 -7.46 14.45 -2.78
N SER A 134 -7.73 15.53 -3.53
CA SER A 134 -7.56 16.88 -3.01
C SER A 134 -8.80 17.33 -2.23
N ALA A 135 -8.65 18.32 -1.36
CA ALA A 135 -9.78 18.97 -0.67
C ALA A 135 -10.83 19.48 -1.67
N ASP A 136 -10.38 20.05 -2.80
CA ASP A 136 -11.27 20.56 -3.85
C ASP A 136 -12.03 19.41 -4.55
N ASP A 137 -11.40 18.25 -4.78
CA ASP A 137 -12.08 17.06 -5.32
C ASP A 137 -13.18 16.60 -4.36
N ILE A 138 -12.89 16.53 -3.07
CA ILE A 138 -13.81 16.10 -2.02
C ILE A 138 -15.03 17.02 -1.96
N ILE A 139 -14.82 18.33 -1.98
CA ILE A 139 -15.87 19.34 -1.95
C ILE A 139 -16.72 19.26 -3.23
N ARG A 140 -16.08 19.23 -4.40
CA ARG A 140 -16.74 19.18 -5.70
C ARG A 140 -17.62 17.94 -5.86
N GLN A 141 -17.15 16.81 -5.39
CA GLN A 141 -17.84 15.51 -5.46
C GLN A 141 -18.82 15.27 -4.31
N GLN A 142 -18.82 16.17 -3.33
CA GLN A 142 -19.65 16.04 -2.11
C GLN A 142 -19.40 14.71 -1.37
N TRP A 143 -18.14 14.22 -1.38
CA TRP A 143 -17.81 13.01 -0.65
C TRP A 143 -17.84 13.22 0.86
N PRO A 144 -18.27 12.20 1.64
CA PRO A 144 -18.34 12.29 3.10
C PRO A 144 -16.94 12.10 3.73
N LEU A 145 -15.99 12.92 3.31
CA LEU A 145 -14.60 12.93 3.75
C LEU A 145 -14.26 14.31 4.35
N PRO A 146 -13.27 14.39 5.24
CA PRO A 146 -12.74 15.68 5.67
C PRO A 146 -12.23 16.49 4.47
N HIS A 147 -12.48 17.80 4.47
CA HIS A 147 -12.01 18.70 3.41
C HIS A 147 -10.51 18.99 3.55
N LEU A 148 -9.70 17.96 3.37
CA LEU A 148 -8.24 17.95 3.48
C LEU A 148 -7.64 17.24 2.26
N ASP A 149 -6.38 17.51 1.99
CA ASP A 149 -5.63 16.81 0.96
C ASP A 149 -5.17 15.42 1.45
N PHE A 150 -5.56 14.40 0.71
CA PHE A 150 -5.10 13.02 0.86
C PHE A 150 -4.27 12.63 -0.37
N LEU A 151 -3.18 13.38 -0.60
CA LEU A 151 -2.29 13.18 -1.75
C LEU A 151 -1.07 12.36 -1.33
N PRO A 152 -0.64 11.35 -2.13
CA PRO A 152 0.60 10.61 -1.89
C PRO A 152 1.82 11.52 -1.94
N VAL A 153 2.63 11.52 -0.88
CA VAL A 153 3.81 12.39 -0.71
C VAL A 153 5.11 11.61 -0.87
N SER A 154 5.27 10.50 -0.13
CA SER A 154 6.48 9.70 -0.24
C SER A 154 6.51 8.89 -1.52
N ILE A 155 7.70 8.41 -1.90
CA ILE A 155 7.85 7.59 -3.10
C ILE A 155 7.09 6.26 -2.95
N GLU A 156 7.07 5.68 -1.76
CA GLU A 156 6.36 4.45 -1.47
C GLU A 156 4.85 4.64 -1.55
N GLU A 157 4.32 5.77 -1.01
CA GLU A 157 2.92 6.14 -1.16
C GLU A 157 2.52 6.24 -2.63
N GLN A 158 3.37 6.87 -3.48
CA GLN A 158 3.13 7.04 -4.92
C GLN A 158 3.17 5.70 -5.66
N ILE A 159 4.18 4.86 -5.39
CA ILE A 159 4.34 3.53 -6.02
C ILE A 159 3.13 2.64 -5.69
N ILE A 160 2.73 2.56 -4.42
CA ILE A 160 1.59 1.73 -4.00
C ILE A 160 0.29 2.26 -4.60
N CYS A 161 0.07 3.58 -4.53
CA CYS A 161 -1.10 4.22 -5.11
C CYS A 161 -1.20 3.96 -6.62
N TYR A 162 -0.09 4.03 -7.36
CA TYR A 162 -0.04 3.72 -8.79
C TYR A 162 -0.33 2.24 -9.05
N ALA A 163 0.35 1.33 -8.35
CA ALA A 163 0.21 -0.11 -8.53
C ALA A 163 -1.23 -0.61 -8.29
N ASP A 164 -1.93 -0.05 -7.30
CA ASP A 164 -3.31 -0.41 -6.98
C ASP A 164 -4.29 -0.19 -8.16
N LYS A 165 -4.02 0.79 -9.04
CA LYS A 165 -4.97 1.13 -10.14
C LYS A 165 -5.12 0.03 -11.16
N PHE A 166 -4.20 -0.92 -11.21
CA PHE A 166 -4.23 -2.05 -12.15
C PHE A 166 -5.07 -3.22 -11.68
N TYR A 167 -5.53 -3.22 -10.43
CA TYR A 167 -6.29 -4.33 -9.85
C TYR A 167 -7.68 -3.89 -9.38
N SER A 168 -8.60 -4.85 -9.29
CA SER A 168 -9.97 -4.62 -8.85
C SER A 168 -10.41 -5.71 -7.90
N LYS A 169 -11.03 -5.34 -6.78
CA LYS A 169 -11.58 -6.28 -5.79
C LYS A 169 -12.79 -7.07 -6.31
N SER A 170 -13.47 -6.58 -7.33
CA SER A 170 -14.57 -7.30 -7.98
C SER A 170 -14.13 -8.27 -9.09
N HIS A 171 -12.86 -8.21 -9.51
CA HIS A 171 -12.26 -9.07 -10.53
C HIS A 171 -10.80 -9.32 -10.12
N ILE A 172 -10.63 -10.08 -9.04
CA ILE A 172 -9.33 -10.30 -8.37
C ILE A 172 -8.32 -11.12 -9.19
N ASP A 173 -8.78 -11.80 -10.23
CA ASP A 173 -8.02 -12.64 -11.15
C ASP A 173 -7.47 -11.89 -12.37
N ARG A 174 -7.77 -10.58 -12.49
CA ARG A 174 -7.45 -9.81 -13.69
C ARG A 174 -6.66 -8.54 -13.38
N GLU A 175 -5.50 -8.40 -14.02
CA GLU A 175 -4.78 -7.14 -14.12
C GLU A 175 -5.36 -6.29 -15.27
N LYS A 176 -5.62 -5.01 -15.00
CA LYS A 176 -6.04 -4.03 -16.02
C LYS A 176 -4.87 -3.64 -16.90
N THR A 177 -5.15 -3.35 -18.16
CA THR A 177 -4.22 -2.62 -19.01
C THR A 177 -4.05 -1.18 -18.54
N LEU A 178 -2.95 -0.53 -18.94
CA LEU A 178 -2.71 0.89 -18.65
C LEU A 178 -3.90 1.76 -19.08
N ALA A 179 -4.39 1.61 -20.30
CA ALA A 179 -5.55 2.36 -20.79
C ALA A 179 -6.82 2.15 -19.96
N GLN A 180 -7.01 0.95 -19.36
CA GLN A 180 -8.11 0.69 -18.45
C GLN A 180 -7.92 1.36 -17.10
N ALA A 181 -6.68 1.42 -16.61
CA ALA A 181 -6.33 2.14 -15.37
C ALA A 181 -6.58 3.64 -15.55
N GLU A 182 -6.06 4.26 -16.62
CA GLU A 182 -6.29 5.67 -16.98
C GLU A 182 -7.78 6.01 -17.03
N LYS A 183 -8.57 5.20 -17.75
CA LYS A 183 -10.02 5.39 -17.85
C LYS A 183 -10.71 5.33 -16.48
N THR A 184 -10.20 4.51 -15.57
CA THR A 184 -10.72 4.42 -14.20
C THR A 184 -10.38 5.68 -13.42
N ILE A 185 -9.13 6.16 -13.52
CA ILE A 185 -8.64 7.34 -12.80
C ILE A 185 -9.27 8.63 -13.31
N ALA A 186 -9.53 8.75 -14.60
CA ALA A 186 -10.20 9.92 -15.18
C ALA A 186 -11.56 10.24 -14.53
N ARG A 187 -12.20 9.26 -13.89
CA ARG A 187 -13.47 9.46 -13.16
C ARG A 187 -13.32 10.27 -11.87
N PHE A 188 -12.09 10.34 -11.32
CA PHE A 188 -11.77 11.14 -10.14
C PHE A 188 -11.48 12.61 -10.46
N GLY A 189 -11.33 12.95 -11.74
CA GLY A 189 -11.09 14.30 -12.23
C GLY A 189 -9.77 14.42 -12.98
N GLN A 190 -9.60 15.57 -13.65
CA GLN A 190 -8.45 15.85 -14.51
C GLN A 190 -7.13 15.84 -13.72
N ASP A 191 -7.10 16.47 -12.55
CA ASP A 191 -5.88 16.55 -11.71
C ASP A 191 -5.43 15.16 -11.24
N SER A 192 -6.39 14.27 -10.95
CA SER A 192 -6.10 12.89 -10.58
C SER A 192 -5.49 12.11 -11.76
N LEU A 193 -6.02 12.30 -12.98
CA LEU A 193 -5.48 11.72 -14.18
C LEU A 193 -4.06 12.22 -14.47
N GLU A 194 -3.84 13.52 -14.37
CA GLU A 194 -2.51 14.13 -14.60
C GLU A 194 -1.45 13.60 -13.64
N ARG A 195 -1.78 13.44 -12.35
CA ARG A 195 -0.88 12.80 -11.36
C ARG A 195 -0.56 11.35 -11.75
N PHE A 196 -1.58 10.59 -12.14
CA PHE A 196 -1.39 9.21 -12.58
C PHE A 196 -0.47 9.12 -13.80
N LEU A 197 -0.65 9.95 -14.81
CA LEU A 197 0.20 10.01 -16.00
C LEU A 197 1.64 10.48 -15.70
N GLN A 198 1.85 11.31 -14.66
CA GLN A 198 3.19 11.64 -14.17
C GLN A 198 3.89 10.42 -13.57
N TRP A 199 3.17 9.61 -12.80
CA TRP A 199 3.70 8.37 -12.22
C TRP A 199 3.97 7.32 -13.30
N GLU A 200 3.09 7.18 -14.29
CA GLU A 200 3.33 6.31 -15.45
C GLU A 200 4.68 6.58 -16.07
N ARG A 201 4.95 7.84 -16.45
CA ARG A 201 6.25 8.23 -17.04
C ARG A 201 7.46 8.00 -16.14
N ARG A 202 7.24 7.80 -14.85
CA ARG A 202 8.30 7.61 -13.87
C ARG A 202 8.52 6.15 -13.52
N PHE A 203 7.50 5.31 -13.65
CA PHE A 203 7.48 3.93 -13.14
C PHE A 203 7.38 2.87 -14.24
N GLU A 204 7.10 3.25 -15.51
CA GLU A 204 7.09 2.39 -16.69
C GLU A 204 8.26 2.74 -17.62
#